data_912599efa6b8f02aa126f26abb93b3c1
#
_entry.id   912599efa6b8f02aa126f26abb93b3c1
#
_cell.length_a   1.000
_cell.length_b   1.000
_cell.length_c   1.000
_cell.angle_alpha   90.00
_cell.angle_beta   90.00
_cell.angle_gamma   90.00
#
_symmetry.space_group_name_H-M   'P 1'
#
loop_
_entity.id
_entity.type
_entity.pdbx_description
1 polymer ?
#
loop_
_entity_poly.entity_id
_entity_poly.type
_entity_poly.pdbx_seq_one_letter_code
_entity_poly.pdbx_strand_id
1 'polypeptide(L)'
;MPDTVAGLLRRHAGEPSRVFAVLDDGVTITYADQLTRSRQVAAGLQGSGARRGDRIHVHLRNCREFFDVWFATALSGTVLVPTNPQSSADELAHVLADAAPVVSIRDAAAVDALRAGSTPGDGQTVDADPGAVAAILYTSGTTSRAKGVMVTDANYVAVGTAVADHLDITADDRWLIVLPLFHANAQYYCAMSALVRGASIALAPRFSARAWGRQGRTMDATLASLFAAPVRMILAAPPHPDDAHNNVRATLFAQNLTTTDTTTFERRFGTRLLQLYGMTETVLPPTVNPDDATRRWDSIGRPLPGLRIELVDEHGDVVDGPGTGEMRIVGRPGETVAAGYWHDVAATQETFTDTGLRTGDLARRADDGFLYFVDRSKDMIKRAGENVSAGEIERVAGDHPAVAESVAIGVPDAIRDEAIVLVTTLRPGHELTADDLLAWCAGRLSGFKVPSFVVFVDALPRTSVGKVRKAELRAGLEIGALQTQLG
;
A
#
# COMPACT_ATOMS: atom_id res chain seq x y z
N MET A 1 1.21 27.71 -13.36
CA MET A 1 1.55 27.25 -12.01
C MET A 1 1.49 25.73 -12.02
N PRO A 2 2.35 25.00 -11.29
CA PRO A 2 2.22 23.56 -11.19
C PRO A 2 0.83 23.19 -10.65
N ASP A 3 0.31 22.04 -11.08
CA ASP A 3 -0.98 21.56 -10.60
C ASP A 3 -0.92 21.26 -9.10
N THR A 4 -2.04 21.44 -8.42
CA THR A 4 -2.24 21.12 -7.00
C THR A 4 -3.51 20.30 -6.84
N VAL A 5 -3.65 19.55 -5.75
CA VAL A 5 -4.87 18.76 -5.46
C VAL A 5 -6.12 19.65 -5.54
N ALA A 6 -6.06 20.82 -4.90
CA ALA A 6 -7.15 21.80 -4.95
C ALA A 6 -7.38 22.36 -6.36
N GLY A 7 -6.29 22.60 -7.12
CA GLY A 7 -6.34 23.10 -8.50
C GLY A 7 -6.99 22.09 -9.45
N LEU A 8 -6.60 20.82 -9.34
CA LEU A 8 -7.18 19.72 -10.13
C LEU A 8 -8.68 19.56 -9.84
N LEU A 9 -9.08 19.56 -8.56
CA LEU A 9 -10.49 19.48 -8.18
C LEU A 9 -11.31 20.62 -8.79
N ARG A 10 -10.81 21.87 -8.71
CA ARG A 10 -11.48 23.05 -9.31
C ARG A 10 -11.58 22.95 -10.84
N ARG A 11 -10.52 22.47 -11.49
CA ARG A 11 -10.49 22.28 -12.95
C ARG A 11 -11.62 21.37 -13.41
N HIS A 12 -11.72 20.18 -12.81
CA HIS A 12 -12.73 19.21 -13.23
C HIS A 12 -14.16 19.58 -12.77
N ALA A 13 -14.29 20.32 -11.68
CA ALA A 13 -15.58 20.89 -11.26
C ALA A 13 -16.14 21.95 -12.22
N GLY A 14 -15.33 22.46 -13.14
CA GLY A 14 -15.77 23.32 -14.24
C GLY A 14 -16.65 22.61 -15.27
N GLU A 15 -16.69 21.28 -15.27
CA GLU A 15 -17.59 20.46 -16.06
C GLU A 15 -18.69 19.87 -15.15
N PRO A 16 -19.91 20.48 -15.11
CA PRO A 16 -20.90 20.15 -14.06
C PRO A 16 -21.35 18.70 -14.01
N SER A 17 -21.34 17.99 -15.15
CA SER A 17 -21.78 16.59 -15.25
C SER A 17 -20.65 15.59 -15.05
N ARG A 18 -19.38 16.04 -14.89
CA ARG A 18 -18.24 15.12 -14.73
C ARG A 18 -18.33 14.40 -13.41
N VAL A 19 -18.43 13.07 -13.50
CA VAL A 19 -18.55 12.18 -12.33
C VAL A 19 -17.21 12.09 -11.60
N PHE A 20 -17.22 12.37 -10.31
CA PHE A 20 -16.10 12.13 -9.40
C PHE A 20 -16.18 10.72 -8.79
N ALA A 21 -17.33 10.35 -8.25
CA ALA A 21 -17.48 9.06 -7.56
C ALA A 21 -18.84 8.42 -7.81
N VAL A 22 -18.83 7.07 -7.82
CA VAL A 22 -20.01 6.22 -7.70
C VAL A 22 -19.87 5.42 -6.41
N LEU A 23 -20.87 5.47 -5.53
CA LEU A 23 -20.88 4.74 -4.27
C LEU A 23 -21.52 3.35 -4.44
N ASP A 24 -21.25 2.44 -3.49
CA ASP A 24 -21.77 1.04 -3.53
C ASP A 24 -23.32 0.96 -3.48
N ASP A 25 -23.98 2.01 -3.02
CA ASP A 25 -25.45 2.17 -3.04
C ASP A 25 -26.00 2.78 -4.35
N GLY A 26 -25.14 3.05 -5.32
CA GLY A 26 -25.47 3.62 -6.62
C GLY A 26 -25.53 5.14 -6.66
N VAL A 27 -25.28 5.84 -5.55
CA VAL A 27 -25.23 7.32 -5.53
C VAL A 27 -24.03 7.79 -6.35
N THR A 28 -24.30 8.71 -7.27
CA THR A 28 -23.29 9.36 -8.11
C THR A 28 -23.00 10.78 -7.60
N ILE A 29 -21.73 11.14 -7.51
CA ILE A 29 -21.24 12.42 -7.05
C ILE A 29 -20.44 13.05 -8.20
N THR A 30 -20.76 14.28 -8.58
CA THR A 30 -19.96 15.02 -9.56
C THR A 30 -18.77 15.71 -8.91
N TYR A 31 -17.77 16.12 -9.71
CA TYR A 31 -16.68 16.97 -9.25
C TYR A 31 -17.17 18.31 -8.70
N ALA A 32 -18.25 18.87 -9.28
CA ALA A 32 -18.88 20.10 -8.81
C ALA A 32 -19.52 19.92 -7.43
N ASP A 33 -20.23 18.81 -7.21
CA ASP A 33 -20.80 18.47 -5.90
C ASP A 33 -19.68 18.27 -4.87
N GLN A 34 -18.62 17.54 -5.24
CA GLN A 34 -17.48 17.28 -4.35
C GLN A 34 -16.78 18.59 -3.96
N LEU A 35 -16.53 19.49 -4.92
CA LEU A 35 -15.93 20.81 -4.63
C LEU A 35 -16.81 21.63 -3.69
N THR A 36 -18.13 21.66 -3.93
CA THR A 36 -19.08 22.39 -3.09
C THR A 36 -19.06 21.89 -1.65
N ARG A 37 -19.14 20.58 -1.46
CA ARG A 37 -19.10 19.95 -0.12
C ARG A 37 -17.77 20.20 0.58
N SER A 38 -16.66 20.05 -0.13
CA SER A 38 -15.33 20.28 0.44
C SER A 38 -15.09 21.74 0.83
N ARG A 39 -15.65 22.70 0.08
CA ARG A 39 -15.64 24.13 0.47
C ARG A 39 -16.42 24.36 1.77
N GLN A 40 -17.59 23.75 1.93
CA GLN A 40 -18.37 23.85 3.16
C GLN A 40 -17.58 23.28 4.36
N VAL A 41 -16.94 22.10 4.19
CA VAL A 41 -16.08 21.54 5.24
C VAL A 41 -14.89 22.46 5.54
N ALA A 42 -14.22 23.00 4.52
CA ALA A 42 -13.11 23.94 4.72
C ALA A 42 -13.53 25.17 5.53
N ALA A 43 -14.71 25.75 5.22
CA ALA A 43 -15.28 26.86 5.99
C ALA A 43 -15.57 26.44 7.45
N GLY A 44 -16.15 25.27 7.67
CA GLY A 44 -16.40 24.74 9.00
C GLY A 44 -15.12 24.50 9.81
N LEU A 45 -14.05 23.99 9.17
CA LEU A 45 -12.72 23.85 9.81
C LEU A 45 -12.16 25.22 10.21
N GLN A 46 -12.22 26.22 9.32
CA GLN A 46 -11.80 27.58 9.62
C GLN A 46 -12.64 28.21 10.74
N GLY A 47 -13.96 28.03 10.72
CA GLY A 47 -14.87 28.43 11.81
C GLY A 47 -14.56 27.78 13.16
N SER A 48 -14.01 26.55 13.15
CA SER A 48 -13.51 25.85 14.32
C SER A 48 -12.11 26.31 14.77
N GLY A 49 -11.53 27.32 14.10
CA GLY A 49 -10.22 27.90 14.44
C GLY A 49 -9.04 27.27 13.71
N ALA A 50 -9.24 26.30 12.82
CA ALA A 50 -8.16 25.69 12.05
C ALA A 50 -7.55 26.70 11.06
N ARG A 51 -6.23 26.71 11.00
CA ARG A 51 -5.42 27.60 10.15
C ARG A 51 -4.53 26.80 9.23
N ARG A 52 -3.98 27.45 8.21
CA ARG A 52 -2.97 26.87 7.32
C ARG A 52 -1.85 26.18 8.12
N GLY A 53 -1.53 24.93 7.75
CA GLY A 53 -0.54 24.09 8.41
C GLY A 53 -1.05 23.33 9.65
N ASP A 54 -2.25 23.62 10.14
CA ASP A 54 -2.85 22.84 11.23
C ASP A 54 -3.24 21.44 10.78
N ARG A 55 -3.10 20.45 11.66
CA ARG A 55 -3.39 19.05 11.39
C ARG A 55 -4.85 18.77 11.69
N ILE A 56 -5.50 18.12 10.73
CA ILE A 56 -6.89 17.67 10.81
C ILE A 56 -6.87 16.14 10.86
N HIS A 57 -7.19 15.58 12.01
CA HIS A 57 -7.25 14.14 12.19
C HIS A 57 -8.56 13.59 11.64
N VAL A 58 -8.45 12.49 10.85
CA VAL A 58 -9.57 11.81 10.19
C VAL A 58 -9.53 10.34 10.53
N HIS A 59 -10.55 9.87 11.25
CA HIS A 59 -10.71 8.49 11.71
C HIS A 59 -11.97 7.87 11.10
N LEU A 60 -11.99 7.82 9.75
CA LEU A 60 -13.15 7.39 8.97
C LEU A 60 -12.81 6.13 8.14
N ARG A 61 -13.81 5.28 7.95
CA ARG A 61 -13.79 4.23 6.93
C ARG A 61 -13.92 4.84 5.54
N ASN A 62 -13.87 3.99 4.51
CA ASN A 62 -14.19 4.42 3.16
C ASN A 62 -15.62 4.96 3.11
N CYS A 63 -15.74 6.25 2.93
CA CYS A 63 -17.00 6.96 2.78
C CYS A 63 -16.75 8.27 2.00
N ARG A 64 -17.79 8.86 1.51
CA ARG A 64 -17.76 10.15 0.81
C ARG A 64 -17.18 11.27 1.68
N GLU A 65 -17.50 11.26 2.96
CA GLU A 65 -17.06 12.27 3.93
C GLU A 65 -15.54 12.31 4.09
N PHE A 66 -14.84 11.19 3.84
CA PHE A 66 -13.38 11.17 3.82
C PHE A 66 -12.84 12.11 2.72
N PHE A 67 -13.43 12.07 1.52
CA PHE A 67 -13.06 12.97 0.43
C PHE A 67 -13.48 14.42 0.69
N ASP A 68 -14.63 14.64 1.34
CA ASP A 68 -15.05 15.97 1.75
C ASP A 68 -13.98 16.65 2.62
N VAL A 69 -13.42 15.90 3.59
CA VAL A 69 -12.36 16.41 4.49
C VAL A 69 -11.02 16.50 3.78
N TRP A 70 -10.61 15.47 3.02
CA TRP A 70 -9.32 15.48 2.33
C TRP A 70 -9.21 16.68 1.38
N PHE A 71 -10.22 16.89 0.54
CA PHE A 71 -10.20 18.07 -0.35
C PHE A 71 -10.41 19.39 0.40
N ALA A 72 -11.11 19.39 1.52
CA ALA A 72 -11.20 20.58 2.39
C ALA A 72 -9.84 20.95 2.96
N THR A 73 -9.01 19.99 3.37
CA THR A 73 -7.64 20.27 3.83
C THR A 73 -6.78 20.85 2.70
N ALA A 74 -6.89 20.32 1.48
CA ALA A 74 -6.19 20.87 0.31
C ALA A 74 -6.67 22.30 -0.04
N LEU A 75 -7.97 22.59 0.11
CA LEU A 75 -8.54 23.92 -0.16
C LEU A 75 -8.17 24.95 0.91
N SER A 76 -8.05 24.55 2.18
CA SER A 76 -7.73 25.44 3.31
C SER A 76 -6.23 25.50 3.63
N GLY A 77 -5.41 24.64 3.01
CA GLY A 77 -3.99 24.52 3.32
C GLY A 77 -3.71 23.91 4.70
N THR A 78 -4.67 23.21 5.28
CA THR A 78 -4.46 22.40 6.47
C THR A 78 -3.93 21.01 6.10
N VAL A 79 -3.44 20.23 7.07
CA VAL A 79 -2.75 18.97 6.86
C VAL A 79 -3.64 17.79 7.25
N LEU A 80 -3.88 16.89 6.32
CA LEU A 80 -4.66 15.67 6.56
C LEU A 80 -3.85 14.67 7.41
N VAL A 81 -4.43 14.14 8.48
CA VAL A 81 -3.85 13.07 9.31
C VAL A 81 -4.84 11.91 9.40
N PRO A 82 -4.84 11.00 8.43
CA PRO A 82 -5.78 9.89 8.43
C PRO A 82 -5.26 8.74 9.29
N THR A 83 -6.15 8.10 10.03
CA THR A 83 -5.85 6.93 10.87
C THR A 83 -6.80 5.78 10.59
N ASN A 84 -6.34 4.58 10.92
CA ASN A 84 -7.14 3.37 10.79
C ASN A 84 -8.24 3.34 11.87
N PRO A 85 -9.54 3.24 11.50
CA PRO A 85 -10.64 3.09 12.45
C PRO A 85 -10.60 1.82 13.32
N GLN A 86 -9.68 0.91 13.03
CA GLN A 86 -9.44 -0.31 13.81
C GLN A 86 -8.17 -0.24 14.67
N SER A 87 -7.47 0.90 14.68
CA SER A 87 -6.32 1.10 15.56
C SER A 87 -6.69 0.90 17.02
N SER A 88 -5.76 0.30 17.77
CA SER A 88 -5.89 0.23 19.24
C SER A 88 -5.88 1.64 19.85
N ALA A 89 -6.36 1.75 21.08
CA ALA A 89 -6.34 3.02 21.81
C ALA A 89 -4.93 3.60 21.95
N ASP A 90 -3.94 2.74 22.18
CA ASP A 90 -2.53 3.15 22.35
C ASP A 90 -1.91 3.62 21.02
N GLU A 91 -2.18 2.91 19.91
CA GLU A 91 -1.75 3.34 18.57
C GLU A 91 -2.33 4.71 18.22
N LEU A 92 -3.63 4.88 18.45
CA LEU A 92 -4.31 6.15 18.19
C LEU A 92 -3.80 7.27 19.10
N ALA A 93 -3.60 6.99 20.39
CA ALA A 93 -3.06 7.97 21.34
C ALA A 93 -1.67 8.45 20.93
N HIS A 94 -0.80 7.56 20.44
CA HIS A 94 0.51 7.91 19.92
C HIS A 94 0.40 8.88 18.74
N VAL A 95 -0.43 8.56 17.73
CA VAL A 95 -0.61 9.41 16.55
C VAL A 95 -1.17 10.79 16.94
N LEU A 96 -2.15 10.84 17.84
CA LEU A 96 -2.74 12.10 18.30
C LEU A 96 -1.77 12.96 19.09
N ALA A 97 -0.92 12.33 19.91
CA ALA A 97 0.10 13.06 20.67
C ALA A 97 1.18 13.64 19.74
N ASP A 98 1.63 12.88 18.73
CA ASP A 98 2.69 13.29 17.81
C ASP A 98 2.20 14.32 16.78
N ALA A 99 1.05 14.08 16.14
CA ALA A 99 0.49 15.01 15.16
C ALA A 99 -0.13 16.26 15.79
N ALA A 100 -0.58 16.20 17.05
CA ALA A 100 -1.26 17.28 17.76
C ALA A 100 -2.33 17.98 16.91
N PRO A 101 -3.38 17.27 16.44
CA PRO A 101 -4.38 17.84 15.56
C PRO A 101 -5.27 18.86 16.29
N VAL A 102 -5.65 19.93 15.60
CA VAL A 102 -6.57 20.95 16.15
C VAL A 102 -8.04 20.54 16.03
N VAL A 103 -8.35 19.67 15.07
CA VAL A 103 -9.68 19.08 14.87
C VAL A 103 -9.54 17.57 14.70
N SER A 104 -10.43 16.81 15.33
CA SER A 104 -10.49 15.34 15.19
C SER A 104 -11.88 14.93 14.72
N ILE A 105 -11.97 14.32 13.54
CA ILE A 105 -13.19 13.88 12.88
C ILE A 105 -13.26 12.36 12.99
N ARG A 106 -14.26 11.83 13.69
CA ARG A 106 -14.36 10.40 14.00
C ARG A 106 -15.56 9.69 13.37
N ASP A 107 -16.50 10.45 12.84
CA ASP A 107 -17.68 9.92 12.18
C ASP A 107 -18.21 10.89 11.12
N ALA A 108 -19.12 10.42 10.27
CA ALA A 108 -19.72 11.22 9.20
C ALA A 108 -20.56 12.39 9.74
N ALA A 109 -21.19 12.23 10.93
CA ALA A 109 -22.01 13.28 11.53
C ALA A 109 -21.16 14.52 11.89
N ALA A 110 -19.91 14.32 12.33
CA ALA A 110 -18.98 15.42 12.58
C ALA A 110 -18.67 16.21 11.29
N VAL A 111 -18.55 15.54 10.13
CA VAL A 111 -18.38 16.21 8.85
C VAL A 111 -19.62 17.00 8.45
N ASP A 112 -20.81 16.42 8.64
CA ASP A 112 -22.08 17.11 8.35
C ASP A 112 -22.30 18.31 9.27
N ALA A 113 -21.87 18.24 10.54
CA ALA A 113 -21.91 19.39 11.46
C ALA A 113 -21.00 20.54 11.00
N LEU A 114 -19.79 20.24 10.54
CA LEU A 114 -18.88 21.24 9.96
C LEU A 114 -19.50 21.92 8.71
N ARG A 115 -20.18 21.15 7.88
CA ARG A 115 -20.87 21.67 6.69
C ARG A 115 -22.05 22.55 7.03
N ALA A 116 -22.88 22.13 7.98
CA ALA A 116 -24.09 22.87 8.39
C ALA A 116 -23.80 24.22 9.05
N GLY A 117 -22.65 24.34 9.72
CA GLY A 117 -22.18 25.57 10.35
C GLY A 117 -21.59 26.61 9.39
N SER A 118 -21.54 26.32 8.08
CA SER A 118 -20.89 27.19 7.07
C SER A 118 -21.90 27.70 6.05
N THR A 119 -21.74 28.98 5.63
CA THR A 119 -22.48 29.56 4.50
C THR A 119 -21.76 29.25 3.18
N PRO A 120 -22.49 28.96 2.08
CA PRO A 120 -21.87 28.80 0.77
C PRO A 120 -21.09 30.08 0.39
N GLY A 121 -19.77 29.97 0.26
CA GLY A 121 -18.88 31.08 -0.06
C GLY A 121 -17.93 31.53 1.04
N ASP A 122 -18.12 31.12 2.30
CA ASP A 122 -17.32 31.59 3.44
C ASP A 122 -15.89 30.96 3.54
N GLY A 123 -15.62 29.87 2.85
CA GLY A 123 -14.29 29.22 2.89
C GLY A 123 -13.25 30.02 2.09
N GLN A 124 -12.32 30.70 2.76
CA GLN A 124 -11.13 31.22 2.10
C GLN A 124 -10.32 30.05 1.54
N THR A 125 -10.29 29.93 0.22
CA THR A 125 -9.37 29.01 -0.43
C THR A 125 -8.01 29.68 -0.54
N VAL A 126 -6.98 29.03 0.00
CA VAL A 126 -5.61 29.52 -0.12
C VAL A 126 -5.02 29.12 -1.49
N ASP A 127 -4.11 29.93 -1.99
CA ASP A 127 -3.23 29.50 -3.06
C ASP A 127 -2.37 28.35 -2.52
N ALA A 128 -2.55 27.18 -3.09
CA ALA A 128 -1.83 26.01 -2.65
C ALA A 128 -0.34 26.15 -3.02
N ASP A 129 0.51 25.93 -2.03
CA ASP A 129 1.95 25.80 -2.21
C ASP A 129 2.23 24.31 -2.50
N PRO A 130 2.71 23.94 -3.70
CA PRO A 130 3.00 22.55 -4.04
C PRO A 130 3.99 21.87 -3.09
N GLY A 131 4.92 22.63 -2.50
CA GLY A 131 5.90 22.12 -1.53
C GLY A 131 5.37 22.01 -0.09
N ALA A 132 4.16 22.54 0.19
CA ALA A 132 3.59 22.42 1.52
C ALA A 132 3.18 20.98 1.85
N VAL A 133 3.34 20.58 3.12
CA VAL A 133 2.85 19.29 3.62
C VAL A 133 1.33 19.29 3.55
N ALA A 134 0.79 18.37 2.77
CA ALA A 134 -0.65 18.18 2.55
C ALA A 134 -1.22 17.07 3.45
N ALA A 135 -0.40 16.05 3.77
CA ALA A 135 -0.79 14.97 4.67
C ALA A 135 0.39 14.43 5.48
N ILE A 136 0.07 13.81 6.62
CA ILE A 136 0.98 13.00 7.42
C ILE A 136 0.39 11.59 7.50
N LEU A 137 1.02 10.64 6.81
CA LEU A 137 0.57 9.25 6.76
C LEU A 137 1.42 8.40 7.72
N TYR A 138 0.78 7.92 8.80
CA TYR A 138 1.48 7.09 9.78
C TYR A 138 1.68 5.66 9.28
N THR A 139 2.93 5.21 9.28
CA THR A 139 3.31 3.84 8.90
C THR A 139 3.54 2.99 10.13
N SER A 140 2.97 1.79 10.17
CA SER A 140 3.28 0.81 11.20
C SER A 140 4.69 0.26 10.97
N GLY A 141 5.69 0.83 11.63
CA GLY A 141 7.02 0.23 11.70
C GLY A 141 6.93 -1.17 12.34
N THR A 142 7.66 -2.14 11.82
CA THR A 142 7.66 -3.51 12.37
C THR A 142 8.48 -3.62 13.67
N THR A 143 9.19 -2.57 14.07
CA THR A 143 10.16 -2.58 15.22
C THR A 143 10.06 -1.37 16.14
N SER A 144 9.28 -0.32 15.79
CA SER A 144 9.17 0.91 16.56
C SER A 144 7.75 1.48 16.45
N ARG A 145 7.50 2.55 17.22
CA ARG A 145 6.24 3.33 17.09
C ARG A 145 6.05 3.82 15.66
N ALA A 146 4.80 3.95 15.23
CA ALA A 146 4.45 4.45 13.91
C ALA A 146 5.07 5.84 13.65
N LYS A 147 5.69 6.01 12.49
CA LYS A 147 6.27 7.29 12.05
C LYS A 147 5.35 8.00 11.08
N GLY A 148 5.20 9.30 11.21
CA GLY A 148 4.39 10.13 10.33
C GLY A 148 5.16 10.54 9.07
N VAL A 149 4.85 9.97 7.92
CA VAL A 149 5.46 10.33 6.62
C VAL A 149 4.83 11.61 6.10
N MET A 150 5.63 12.63 5.86
CA MET A 150 5.19 13.92 5.34
C MET A 150 5.02 13.87 3.81
N VAL A 151 3.79 14.03 3.36
CA VAL A 151 3.42 14.03 1.94
C VAL A 151 3.04 15.45 1.55
N THR A 152 3.69 15.98 0.52
CA THR A 152 3.39 17.32 -0.01
C THR A 152 2.27 17.28 -1.05
N ASP A 153 1.74 18.44 -1.41
CA ASP A 153 0.78 18.55 -2.52
C ASP A 153 1.44 18.12 -3.85
N ALA A 154 2.70 18.52 -4.09
CA ALA A 154 3.48 18.07 -5.26
C ALA A 154 3.66 16.56 -5.30
N ASN A 155 3.89 15.89 -4.17
CA ASN A 155 3.95 14.43 -4.10
C ASN A 155 2.66 13.76 -4.61
N TYR A 156 1.49 14.27 -4.17
CA TYR A 156 0.21 13.75 -4.62
C TYR A 156 0.01 13.90 -6.13
N VAL A 157 0.34 15.06 -6.68
CA VAL A 157 0.22 15.30 -8.12
C VAL A 157 1.21 14.43 -8.90
N ALA A 158 2.45 14.32 -8.43
CA ALA A 158 3.48 13.53 -9.09
C ALA A 158 3.10 12.03 -9.15
N VAL A 159 2.65 11.44 -8.05
CA VAL A 159 2.26 10.03 -8.03
C VAL A 159 1.02 9.78 -8.89
N GLY A 160 0.01 10.66 -8.80
CA GLY A 160 -1.18 10.56 -9.64
C GLY A 160 -0.85 10.60 -11.13
N THR A 161 0.06 11.51 -11.53
CA THR A 161 0.51 11.64 -12.91
C THR A 161 1.28 10.39 -13.36
N ALA A 162 2.25 9.93 -12.58
CA ALA A 162 3.07 8.77 -12.94
C ALA A 162 2.23 7.49 -13.12
N VAL A 163 1.25 7.25 -12.24
CA VAL A 163 0.34 6.10 -12.37
C VAL A 163 -0.62 6.27 -13.53
N ALA A 164 -1.12 7.49 -13.75
CA ALA A 164 -2.03 7.77 -14.85
C ALA A 164 -1.34 7.59 -16.22
N ASP A 165 -0.09 8.02 -16.33
CA ASP A 165 0.71 7.83 -17.56
C ASP A 165 1.04 6.35 -17.79
N HIS A 166 1.40 5.60 -16.72
CA HIS A 166 1.75 4.19 -16.83
C HIS A 166 0.57 3.30 -17.29
N LEU A 167 -0.64 3.63 -16.86
CA LEU A 167 -1.85 2.88 -17.19
C LEU A 167 -2.70 3.50 -18.30
N ASP A 168 -2.20 4.54 -18.98
CA ASP A 168 -2.94 5.29 -20.01
C ASP A 168 -4.35 5.69 -19.52
N ILE A 169 -4.43 6.22 -18.28
CA ILE A 169 -5.72 6.58 -17.69
C ILE A 169 -6.31 7.78 -18.42
N THR A 170 -7.58 7.67 -18.74
CA THR A 170 -8.40 8.72 -19.36
C THR A 170 -9.53 9.17 -18.44
N ALA A 171 -10.27 10.18 -18.84
CA ALA A 171 -11.45 10.67 -18.10
C ALA A 171 -12.59 9.64 -18.02
N ASP A 172 -12.58 8.63 -18.90
CA ASP A 172 -13.61 7.58 -18.96
C ASP A 172 -13.30 6.41 -18.00
N ASP A 173 -12.09 6.39 -17.42
CA ASP A 173 -11.70 5.35 -16.47
C ASP A 173 -12.37 5.54 -15.10
N ARG A 174 -12.49 4.42 -14.39
CA ARG A 174 -13.03 4.38 -13.02
C ARG A 174 -12.28 3.39 -12.15
N TRP A 175 -11.71 3.89 -11.04
CA TRP A 175 -11.02 3.07 -10.06
C TRP A 175 -11.96 2.41 -9.06
N LEU A 176 -11.95 1.10 -8.96
CA LEU A 176 -12.56 0.39 -7.83
C LEU A 176 -11.68 0.52 -6.59
N ILE A 177 -12.12 1.34 -5.63
CA ILE A 177 -11.43 1.53 -4.33
C ILE A 177 -12.12 0.68 -3.27
N VAL A 178 -11.49 -0.44 -2.93
CA VAL A 178 -11.90 -1.34 -1.85
C VAL A 178 -10.91 -1.30 -0.68
N LEU A 179 -9.67 -0.86 -0.93
CA LEU A 179 -8.65 -0.68 0.08
C LEU A 179 -8.91 0.60 0.88
N PRO A 180 -8.46 0.65 2.16
CA PRO A 180 -8.75 1.78 3.02
C PRO A 180 -8.16 3.11 2.53
N LEU A 181 -8.98 4.17 2.52
CA LEU A 181 -8.58 5.52 2.13
C LEU A 181 -7.54 6.16 3.08
N PHE A 182 -7.40 5.66 4.30
CA PHE A 182 -6.36 6.15 5.21
C PHE A 182 -4.95 5.62 4.86
N HIS A 183 -4.82 4.74 3.87
CA HIS A 183 -3.55 4.24 3.37
C HIS A 183 -3.13 4.87 2.05
N ALA A 184 -1.82 4.96 1.86
CA ALA A 184 -1.17 5.48 0.67
C ALA A 184 -1.68 4.86 -0.64
N ASN A 185 -1.89 3.53 -0.70
CA ASN A 185 -2.32 2.86 -1.93
C ASN A 185 -3.60 3.46 -2.53
N ALA A 186 -4.67 3.61 -1.73
CA ALA A 186 -5.94 4.14 -2.20
C ALA A 186 -5.85 5.64 -2.55
N GLN A 187 -5.04 6.40 -1.81
CA GLN A 187 -4.82 7.82 -2.08
C GLN A 187 -3.92 8.03 -3.30
N TYR A 188 -2.71 7.43 -3.28
CA TYR A 188 -1.67 7.67 -4.28
C TYR A 188 -2.05 7.11 -5.65
N TYR A 189 -2.36 5.82 -5.68
CA TYR A 189 -2.46 5.11 -6.96
C TYR A 189 -3.85 5.22 -7.57
N CYS A 190 -4.91 5.22 -6.74
CA CYS A 190 -6.28 5.24 -7.23
C CYS A 190 -6.86 6.65 -7.31
N ALA A 191 -7.03 7.32 -6.15
CA ALA A 191 -7.73 8.59 -6.10
C ALA A 191 -6.97 9.72 -6.82
N MET A 192 -5.63 9.78 -6.64
CA MET A 192 -4.85 10.84 -7.29
C MET A 192 -4.69 10.65 -8.79
N SER A 193 -4.52 9.42 -9.28
CA SER A 193 -4.46 9.20 -10.73
C SER A 193 -5.80 9.46 -11.41
N ALA A 194 -6.93 9.16 -10.74
CA ALA A 194 -8.25 9.57 -11.19
C ALA A 194 -8.36 11.11 -11.23
N LEU A 195 -7.99 11.78 -10.14
CA LEU A 195 -8.07 13.24 -10.03
C LEU A 195 -7.23 13.94 -11.10
N VAL A 196 -6.01 13.48 -11.39
CA VAL A 196 -5.14 14.08 -12.42
C VAL A 196 -5.79 14.06 -13.81
N ARG A 197 -6.52 12.99 -14.15
CA ARG A 197 -7.16 12.82 -15.47
C ARG A 197 -8.63 13.22 -15.51
N GLY A 198 -9.23 13.60 -14.38
CA GLY A 198 -10.68 13.83 -14.29
C GLY A 198 -11.48 12.54 -14.48
N ALA A 199 -10.87 11.40 -14.21
CA ALA A 199 -11.50 10.09 -14.13
C ALA A 199 -12.35 9.97 -12.85
N SER A 200 -13.07 8.88 -12.69
CA SER A 200 -13.94 8.68 -11.53
C SER A 200 -13.47 7.55 -10.62
N ILE A 201 -14.08 7.43 -9.43
CA ILE A 201 -13.86 6.33 -8.51
C ILE A 201 -15.17 5.57 -8.24
N ALA A 202 -15.08 4.28 -8.07
CA ALA A 202 -16.11 3.38 -7.55
C ALA A 202 -15.72 3.07 -6.10
N LEU A 203 -16.40 3.70 -5.14
CA LEU A 203 -16.03 3.63 -3.73
C LEU A 203 -16.82 2.55 -3.00
N ALA A 204 -16.14 1.47 -2.60
CA ALA A 204 -16.71 0.47 -1.72
C ALA A 204 -16.40 0.80 -0.25
N PRO A 205 -17.34 0.60 0.69
CA PRO A 205 -17.17 0.95 2.11
C PRO A 205 -16.10 0.09 2.80
N ARG A 206 -15.83 -1.11 2.26
CA ARG A 206 -14.79 -2.05 2.74
C ARG A 206 -14.51 -3.12 1.70
N PHE A 207 -13.34 -3.73 1.81
CA PHE A 207 -13.02 -4.93 1.04
C PHE A 207 -13.95 -6.10 1.40
N SER A 208 -14.39 -6.82 0.37
CA SER A 208 -15.12 -8.09 0.51
C SER A 208 -14.73 -9.01 -0.65
N ALA A 209 -14.12 -10.13 -0.32
CA ALA A 209 -13.68 -11.12 -1.31
C ALA A 209 -14.84 -11.64 -2.19
N ARG A 210 -16.03 -11.82 -1.61
CA ARG A 210 -17.23 -12.28 -2.33
C ARG A 210 -17.91 -11.18 -3.16
N ALA A 211 -17.70 -9.92 -2.80
CA ALA A 211 -18.36 -8.80 -3.46
C ALA A 211 -17.51 -8.16 -4.57
N TRP A 212 -16.20 -8.38 -4.59
CA TRP A 212 -15.25 -7.64 -5.42
C TRP A 212 -15.62 -7.68 -6.93
N GLY A 213 -15.84 -8.88 -7.50
CA GLY A 213 -16.22 -9.00 -8.92
C GLY A 213 -17.56 -8.33 -9.21
N ARG A 214 -18.57 -8.51 -8.33
CA ARG A 214 -19.86 -7.83 -8.45
C ARG A 214 -19.71 -6.31 -8.37
N GLN A 215 -18.93 -5.80 -7.41
CA GLN A 215 -18.68 -4.36 -7.24
C GLN A 215 -18.00 -3.77 -8.48
N GLY A 216 -16.98 -4.44 -9.03
CA GLY A 216 -16.35 -4.03 -10.29
C GLY A 216 -17.36 -3.87 -11.42
N ARG A 217 -18.24 -4.85 -11.57
CA ARG A 217 -19.28 -4.85 -12.62
C ARG A 217 -20.35 -3.80 -12.36
N THR A 218 -20.99 -3.79 -11.16
CA THR A 218 -22.16 -2.94 -10.90
C THR A 218 -21.83 -1.46 -10.81
N MET A 219 -20.61 -1.11 -10.45
CA MET A 219 -20.11 0.27 -10.41
C MET A 219 -19.32 0.65 -11.67
N ASP A 220 -19.29 -0.25 -12.68
CA ASP A 220 -18.64 -0.03 -13.98
C ASP A 220 -17.16 0.40 -13.84
N ALA A 221 -16.40 -0.31 -12.99
CA ALA A 221 -15.00 -0.03 -12.77
C ALA A 221 -14.13 -0.54 -13.92
N THR A 222 -13.10 0.21 -14.31
CA THR A 222 -12.13 -0.15 -15.34
C THR A 222 -10.74 -0.47 -14.79
N LEU A 223 -10.48 -0.04 -13.57
CA LEU A 223 -9.21 -0.21 -12.86
C LEU A 223 -9.46 -0.63 -11.42
N ALA A 224 -8.53 -1.38 -10.83
CA ALA A 224 -8.57 -1.76 -9.42
C ALA A 224 -7.17 -1.80 -8.80
N SER A 225 -7.10 -1.75 -7.47
CA SER A 225 -5.86 -1.98 -6.73
C SER A 225 -6.10 -2.90 -5.55
N LEU A 226 -5.18 -3.85 -5.34
CA LEU A 226 -5.25 -4.85 -4.29
C LEU A 226 -3.86 -5.06 -3.65
N PHE A 227 -3.83 -5.89 -2.62
CA PHE A 227 -2.62 -6.56 -2.11
C PHE A 227 -2.74 -8.06 -2.36
N ALA A 228 -1.63 -8.79 -2.20
CA ALA A 228 -1.62 -10.24 -2.41
C ALA A 228 -2.64 -10.98 -1.53
N ALA A 229 -2.80 -10.59 -0.26
CA ALA A 229 -3.76 -11.22 0.65
C ALA A 229 -5.23 -11.07 0.17
N PRO A 230 -5.74 -9.88 -0.19
CA PRO A 230 -7.03 -9.72 -0.85
C PRO A 230 -7.19 -10.57 -2.12
N VAL A 231 -6.17 -10.67 -2.98
CA VAL A 231 -6.23 -11.53 -4.17
C VAL A 231 -6.45 -12.99 -3.78
N ARG A 232 -5.68 -13.53 -2.83
CA ARG A 232 -5.85 -14.90 -2.33
C ARG A 232 -7.23 -15.13 -1.70
N MET A 233 -7.75 -14.16 -0.94
CA MET A 233 -9.09 -14.22 -0.35
C MET A 233 -10.18 -14.29 -1.44
N ILE A 234 -10.03 -13.51 -2.53
CA ILE A 234 -10.95 -13.54 -3.67
C ILE A 234 -10.88 -14.90 -4.37
N LEU A 235 -9.69 -15.46 -4.55
CA LEU A 235 -9.50 -16.78 -5.16
C LEU A 235 -10.07 -17.91 -4.30
N ALA A 236 -9.99 -17.80 -2.99
CA ALA A 236 -10.57 -18.76 -2.05
C ALA A 236 -12.11 -18.67 -1.98
N ALA A 237 -12.71 -17.57 -2.40
CA ALA A 237 -14.16 -17.43 -2.47
C ALA A 237 -14.72 -18.23 -3.67
N PRO A 238 -15.92 -18.83 -3.55
CA PRO A 238 -16.53 -19.54 -4.66
C PRO A 238 -16.62 -18.67 -5.92
N PRO A 239 -16.31 -19.23 -7.12
CA PRO A 239 -16.44 -18.49 -8.36
C PRO A 239 -17.91 -18.21 -8.67
N HIS A 240 -18.17 -17.08 -9.34
CA HIS A 240 -19.48 -16.73 -9.86
C HIS A 240 -19.45 -16.75 -11.39
N PRO A 241 -20.53 -17.19 -12.09
CA PRO A 241 -20.57 -17.22 -13.55
C PRO A 241 -20.25 -15.87 -14.21
N ASP A 242 -20.57 -14.78 -13.55
CA ASP A 242 -20.36 -13.43 -14.06
C ASP A 242 -19.02 -12.79 -13.61
N ASP A 243 -18.12 -13.54 -13.03
CA ASP A 243 -16.84 -12.96 -12.55
C ASP A 243 -16.03 -12.33 -13.70
N ALA A 244 -16.09 -12.92 -14.90
CA ALA A 244 -15.44 -12.37 -16.09
C ALA A 244 -16.25 -11.26 -16.80
N HIS A 245 -17.52 -11.07 -16.42
CA HIS A 245 -18.39 -10.04 -17.02
C HIS A 245 -18.21 -8.70 -16.30
N ASN A 246 -17.02 -8.11 -16.40
CA ASN A 246 -16.68 -6.81 -15.82
C ASN A 246 -15.76 -6.04 -16.79
N ASN A 247 -15.57 -4.74 -16.54
CA ASN A 247 -14.76 -3.87 -17.40
C ASN A 247 -13.37 -3.57 -16.80
N VAL A 248 -12.97 -4.27 -15.74
CA VAL A 248 -11.67 -4.03 -15.08
C VAL A 248 -10.54 -4.53 -15.98
N ARG A 249 -9.92 -3.61 -16.72
CA ARG A 249 -8.84 -3.91 -17.67
C ARG A 249 -7.49 -4.18 -17.01
N ALA A 250 -7.22 -3.54 -15.86
CA ALA A 250 -5.99 -3.72 -15.11
C ALA A 250 -6.24 -3.62 -13.59
N THR A 251 -5.53 -4.46 -12.84
CA THR A 251 -5.51 -4.44 -11.38
C THR A 251 -4.07 -4.32 -10.91
N LEU A 252 -3.72 -3.16 -10.33
CA LEU A 252 -2.44 -2.99 -9.64
C LEU A 252 -2.44 -3.86 -8.38
N PHE A 253 -1.31 -4.47 -8.06
CA PHE A 253 -1.17 -5.13 -6.77
C PHE A 253 0.24 -5.02 -6.22
N ALA A 254 0.35 -5.06 -4.91
CA ALA A 254 1.63 -5.09 -4.20
C ALA A 254 1.77 -6.41 -3.43
N GLN A 255 3.01 -6.74 -3.07
CA GLN A 255 3.42 -8.01 -2.45
C GLN A 255 3.45 -9.16 -3.46
N ASN A 256 3.99 -10.33 -3.01
CA ASN A 256 4.20 -11.46 -3.93
C ASN A 256 2.97 -12.38 -4.00
N LEU A 257 2.65 -12.76 -5.22
CA LEU A 257 1.72 -13.84 -5.56
C LEU A 257 2.46 -14.98 -6.25
N THR A 258 1.93 -16.19 -6.18
CA THR A 258 2.42 -17.27 -7.02
C THR A 258 1.96 -17.07 -8.46
N THR A 259 2.68 -17.64 -9.41
CA THR A 259 2.26 -17.65 -10.82
C THR A 259 0.87 -18.26 -10.98
N THR A 260 0.57 -19.30 -10.19
CA THR A 260 -0.74 -19.96 -10.18
C THR A 260 -1.84 -19.02 -9.71
N ASP A 261 -1.64 -18.29 -8.62
CA ASP A 261 -2.64 -17.32 -8.13
C ASP A 261 -2.87 -16.22 -9.15
N THR A 262 -1.80 -15.67 -9.73
CA THR A 262 -1.87 -14.62 -10.75
C THR A 262 -2.65 -15.07 -11.98
N THR A 263 -2.27 -16.20 -12.58
CA THR A 263 -2.93 -16.72 -13.79
C THR A 263 -4.37 -17.14 -13.53
N THR A 264 -4.67 -17.67 -12.33
CA THR A 264 -6.03 -18.03 -11.94
C THR A 264 -6.92 -16.82 -11.77
N PHE A 265 -6.40 -15.74 -11.14
CA PHE A 265 -7.14 -14.50 -10.99
C PHE A 265 -7.45 -13.85 -12.33
N GLU A 266 -6.45 -13.73 -13.21
CA GLU A 266 -6.63 -13.15 -14.54
C GLU A 266 -7.64 -13.91 -15.40
N ARG A 267 -7.55 -15.24 -15.39
CA ARG A 267 -8.51 -16.09 -16.12
C ARG A 267 -9.92 -15.95 -15.56
N ARG A 268 -10.06 -15.85 -14.22
CA ARG A 268 -11.38 -15.74 -13.57
C ARG A 268 -12.06 -14.41 -13.83
N PHE A 269 -11.31 -13.32 -13.83
CA PHE A 269 -11.88 -11.97 -13.91
C PHE A 269 -11.63 -11.24 -15.23
N GLY A 270 -10.81 -11.77 -16.13
CA GLY A 270 -10.47 -11.12 -17.39
C GLY A 270 -9.61 -9.86 -17.26
N THR A 271 -9.09 -9.58 -16.08
CA THR A 271 -8.25 -8.41 -15.78
C THR A 271 -6.77 -8.77 -15.72
N ARG A 272 -5.88 -7.86 -16.09
CA ARG A 272 -4.43 -8.06 -15.93
C ARG A 272 -3.99 -7.65 -14.53
N LEU A 273 -3.23 -8.51 -13.85
CA LEU A 273 -2.56 -8.20 -12.59
C LEU A 273 -1.20 -7.59 -12.86
N LEU A 274 -0.97 -6.36 -12.42
CA LEU A 274 0.27 -5.62 -12.59
C LEU A 274 0.91 -5.41 -11.22
N GLN A 275 1.98 -6.16 -10.94
CA GLN A 275 2.70 -6.00 -9.69
C GLN A 275 3.46 -4.68 -9.68
N LEU A 276 3.37 -3.95 -8.58
CA LEU A 276 4.18 -2.80 -8.26
C LEU A 276 4.92 -3.00 -6.93
N TYR A 277 6.00 -2.27 -6.78
CA TYR A 277 6.66 -2.10 -5.49
C TYR A 277 6.55 -0.64 -5.06
N GLY A 278 6.40 -0.41 -3.76
CA GLY A 278 6.42 0.91 -3.16
C GLY A 278 6.15 0.86 -1.65
N MET A 279 6.49 1.95 -1.02
CA MET A 279 6.22 2.23 0.39
C MET A 279 5.67 3.66 0.51
N THR A 280 5.16 4.03 1.68
CA THR A 280 4.60 5.37 1.87
C THR A 280 5.65 6.45 1.60
N GLU A 281 6.89 6.18 1.99
CA GLU A 281 8.03 7.08 1.85
C GLU A 281 8.46 7.30 0.40
N THR A 282 8.29 6.30 -0.48
CA THR A 282 8.65 6.45 -1.90
C THR A 282 7.67 7.30 -2.68
N VAL A 283 6.45 7.48 -2.19
CA VAL A 283 5.32 8.18 -2.84
C VAL A 283 5.00 7.56 -4.20
N LEU A 284 5.82 7.81 -5.22
CA LEU A 284 5.71 7.12 -6.50
C LEU A 284 6.00 5.63 -6.31
N PRO A 285 5.33 4.73 -7.04
CA PRO A 285 5.78 3.34 -7.11
C PRO A 285 7.11 3.30 -7.86
N PRO A 286 8.25 2.98 -7.18
CA PRO A 286 9.54 2.99 -7.85
C PRO A 286 9.58 2.03 -9.04
N THR A 287 8.88 0.89 -8.92
CA THR A 287 8.74 -0.08 -10.00
C THR A 287 7.30 -0.48 -10.21
N VAL A 288 6.96 -0.72 -11.46
CA VAL A 288 5.67 -1.31 -11.87
C VAL A 288 5.93 -2.26 -13.03
N ASN A 289 5.19 -3.35 -13.09
CA ASN A 289 5.19 -4.22 -14.26
C ASN A 289 4.59 -3.48 -15.47
N PRO A 290 5.17 -3.65 -16.67
CA PRO A 290 4.58 -3.12 -17.90
C PRO A 290 3.18 -3.67 -18.14
N ASP A 291 2.29 -2.85 -18.70
CA ASP A 291 0.95 -3.27 -19.11
C ASP A 291 0.91 -3.83 -20.54
N ASP A 292 1.90 -4.69 -20.85
CA ASP A 292 2.06 -5.32 -22.16
C ASP A 292 2.56 -6.78 -22.04
N ALA A 293 2.88 -7.39 -23.18
CA ALA A 293 3.34 -8.78 -23.27
C ALA A 293 4.73 -9.01 -22.64
N THR A 294 5.50 -7.98 -22.31
CA THR A 294 6.82 -8.10 -21.68
C THR A 294 6.75 -8.29 -20.16
N ARG A 295 5.55 -8.17 -19.57
CA ARG A 295 5.29 -8.36 -18.15
C ARG A 295 5.88 -9.66 -17.59
N ARG A 296 6.39 -9.59 -16.35
CA ARG A 296 6.94 -10.73 -15.60
C ARG A 296 6.13 -10.95 -14.33
N TRP A 297 5.57 -12.13 -14.17
CA TRP A 297 4.67 -12.50 -13.07
C TRP A 297 5.33 -12.53 -11.68
N ASP A 298 6.61 -12.82 -11.65
CA ASP A 298 7.43 -12.98 -10.46
C ASP A 298 8.31 -11.78 -10.14
N SER A 299 8.14 -10.68 -10.89
CA SER A 299 8.92 -9.46 -10.78
C SER A 299 8.10 -8.31 -10.20
N ILE A 300 8.74 -7.45 -9.43
CA ILE A 300 8.16 -6.16 -9.00
C ILE A 300 8.15 -5.11 -10.14
N GLY A 301 8.60 -5.49 -11.33
CA GLY A 301 8.57 -4.67 -12.54
C GLY A 301 9.88 -3.97 -12.85
N ARG A 302 9.77 -2.89 -13.60
CA ARG A 302 10.88 -1.99 -14.01
C ARG A 302 10.70 -0.61 -13.38
N PRO A 303 11.78 0.18 -13.24
CA PRO A 303 11.67 1.56 -12.82
C PRO A 303 10.68 2.34 -13.69
N LEU A 304 9.80 3.14 -13.06
CA LEU A 304 8.96 4.07 -13.78
C LEU A 304 9.80 5.10 -14.54
N PRO A 305 9.37 5.56 -15.72
CA PRO A 305 10.07 6.61 -16.46
C PRO A 305 10.36 7.84 -15.57
N GLY A 306 11.59 8.31 -15.62
CA GLY A 306 12.04 9.46 -14.82
C GLY A 306 12.47 9.14 -13.39
N LEU A 307 12.32 7.89 -12.92
CA LEU A 307 12.89 7.43 -11.66
C LEU A 307 14.17 6.63 -11.89
N ARG A 308 15.15 6.85 -11.02
CA ARG A 308 16.39 6.07 -10.98
C ARG A 308 16.44 5.25 -9.71
N ILE A 309 16.64 3.94 -9.87
CA ILE A 309 16.83 2.99 -8.77
C ILE A 309 18.25 2.48 -8.85
N GLU A 310 18.97 2.63 -7.77
CA GLU A 310 20.29 2.03 -7.57
C GLU A 310 20.15 0.81 -6.66
N LEU A 311 20.92 -0.22 -6.94
CA LEU A 311 21.14 -1.30 -5.97
C LEU A 311 22.47 -1.00 -5.29
N VAL A 312 22.50 -1.12 -3.98
CA VAL A 312 23.67 -0.79 -3.16
C VAL A 312 24.07 -2.01 -2.37
N ASP A 313 25.33 -2.37 -2.43
CA ASP A 313 25.87 -3.51 -1.70
C ASP A 313 26.07 -3.22 -0.20
N GLU A 314 26.59 -4.19 0.54
CA GLU A 314 26.84 -4.08 1.99
C GLU A 314 27.94 -3.06 2.36
N HIS A 315 28.78 -2.64 1.39
CA HIS A 315 29.82 -1.63 1.55
C HIS A 315 29.33 -0.22 1.24
N GLY A 316 28.13 -0.10 0.68
CA GLY A 316 27.53 1.17 0.25
C GLY A 316 27.81 1.54 -1.19
N ASP A 317 28.46 0.65 -1.95
CA ASP A 317 28.80 0.85 -3.35
C ASP A 317 27.64 0.48 -4.27
N VAL A 318 27.50 1.22 -5.39
CA VAL A 318 26.46 0.96 -6.38
C VAL A 318 26.81 -0.28 -7.19
N VAL A 319 25.89 -1.23 -7.26
CA VAL A 319 25.99 -2.43 -8.08
C VAL A 319 25.65 -2.08 -9.54
N ASP A 320 26.65 -2.07 -10.39
CA ASP A 320 26.47 -1.84 -11.82
C ASP A 320 25.97 -3.10 -12.54
N GLY A 321 24.95 -2.92 -13.40
CA GLY A 321 24.37 -4.01 -14.18
C GLY A 321 23.51 -4.99 -13.36
N PRO A 322 23.44 -6.28 -13.77
CA PRO A 322 22.75 -7.32 -13.03
C PRO A 322 23.40 -7.59 -11.67
N GLY A 323 22.59 -7.79 -10.63
CA GLY A 323 23.12 -8.04 -9.29
C GLY A 323 22.07 -7.86 -8.22
N THR A 324 22.47 -8.06 -6.96
CA THR A 324 21.60 -7.93 -5.79
C THR A 324 22.14 -6.86 -4.85
N GLY A 325 21.26 -6.02 -4.31
CA GLY A 325 21.62 -4.99 -3.34
C GLY A 325 20.37 -4.36 -2.71
N GLU A 326 20.58 -3.46 -1.73
CA GLU A 326 19.52 -2.64 -1.18
C GLU A 326 19.04 -1.64 -2.23
N MET A 327 17.73 -1.55 -2.42
CA MET A 327 17.15 -0.54 -3.32
C MET A 327 17.29 0.86 -2.72
N ARG A 328 17.95 1.74 -3.45
CA ARG A 328 18.04 3.17 -3.18
C ARG A 328 17.32 3.94 -4.27
N ILE A 329 16.30 4.72 -3.88
CA ILE A 329 15.49 5.50 -4.82
C ILE A 329 16.09 6.90 -4.92
N VAL A 330 16.64 7.23 -6.07
CA VAL A 330 17.18 8.56 -6.34
C VAL A 330 16.03 9.47 -6.72
N GLY A 331 15.55 10.24 -5.75
CA GLY A 331 14.40 11.12 -5.89
C GLY A 331 14.60 12.46 -5.19
N ARG A 332 13.66 13.38 -5.41
CA ARG A 332 13.66 14.70 -4.76
C ARG A 332 12.65 14.70 -3.62
N PRO A 333 13.11 14.90 -2.35
CA PRO A 333 12.21 15.00 -1.20
C PRO A 333 11.13 16.08 -1.41
N GLY A 334 9.88 15.75 -1.11
CA GLY A 334 8.72 16.63 -1.29
C GLY A 334 8.23 16.75 -2.74
N GLU A 335 8.87 16.07 -3.71
CA GLU A 335 8.41 16.02 -5.11
C GLU A 335 8.17 14.58 -5.55
N THR A 336 9.22 13.77 -5.70
CA THR A 336 9.11 12.38 -6.19
C THR A 336 9.22 11.34 -5.07
N VAL A 337 9.73 11.71 -3.91
CA VAL A 337 9.71 10.96 -2.66
C VAL A 337 9.16 11.86 -1.56
N ALA A 338 8.71 11.29 -0.44
CA ALA A 338 8.17 12.04 0.70
C ALA A 338 9.16 13.08 1.24
N ALA A 339 8.65 14.08 1.93
CA ALA A 339 9.48 15.16 2.45
C ALA A 339 10.30 14.77 3.72
N GLY A 340 10.07 13.58 4.26
CA GLY A 340 10.69 13.08 5.47
C GLY A 340 9.67 12.61 6.50
N TYR A 341 10.09 12.44 7.74
CA TYR A 341 9.23 12.06 8.85
C TYR A 341 8.89 13.26 9.74
N TRP A 342 7.65 13.34 10.15
CA TRP A 342 7.14 14.37 11.04
C TRP A 342 7.79 14.22 12.42
N HIS A 343 8.36 15.31 12.94
CA HIS A 343 9.05 15.38 14.24
C HIS A 343 10.18 14.36 14.46
N ASP A 344 10.68 13.69 13.42
CA ASP A 344 11.77 12.70 13.52
C ASP A 344 12.90 13.03 12.54
N VAL A 345 13.73 14.00 12.91
CA VAL A 345 14.87 14.45 12.09
C VAL A 345 15.90 13.33 11.93
N ALA A 346 16.14 12.54 12.98
CA ALA A 346 17.13 11.47 12.94
C ALA A 346 16.72 10.37 11.93
N ALA A 347 15.48 9.88 12.02
CA ALA A 347 14.98 8.91 11.06
C ALA A 347 14.89 9.50 9.64
N THR A 348 14.60 10.80 9.51
CA THR A 348 14.62 11.46 8.20
C THR A 348 16.02 11.41 7.59
N GLN A 349 17.04 11.79 8.30
CA GLN A 349 18.43 11.77 7.82
C GLN A 349 18.95 10.36 7.52
N GLU A 350 18.52 9.36 8.30
CA GLU A 350 18.87 7.95 8.06
C GLU A 350 18.23 7.40 6.78
N THR A 351 16.97 7.76 6.50
CA THR A 351 16.19 7.22 5.40
C THR A 351 16.34 8.04 4.13
N PHE A 352 16.28 9.36 4.21
CA PHE A 352 16.38 10.31 3.09
C PHE A 352 17.78 10.93 3.09
N THR A 353 18.73 10.22 2.48
CA THR A 353 20.13 10.63 2.40
C THR A 353 20.39 11.53 1.19
N ASP A 354 21.54 12.19 1.15
CA ASP A 354 21.96 13.01 0.01
C ASP A 354 22.07 12.21 -1.30
N THR A 355 22.24 10.88 -1.23
CA THR A 355 22.33 10.00 -2.38
C THR A 355 21.00 9.38 -2.80
N GLY A 356 19.97 9.51 -1.98
CA GLY A 356 18.62 8.99 -2.24
C GLY A 356 17.95 8.39 -1.02
N LEU A 357 16.72 7.93 -1.21
CA LEU A 357 15.93 7.26 -0.19
C LEU A 357 16.37 5.80 -0.06
N ARG A 358 16.80 5.40 1.12
CA ARG A 358 17.11 4.02 1.49
C ARG A 358 15.82 3.28 1.83
N THR A 359 15.52 2.18 1.12
CA THR A 359 14.27 1.45 1.34
C THR A 359 14.36 0.42 2.46
N GLY A 360 15.56 -0.07 2.76
CA GLY A 360 15.76 -1.23 3.61
C GLY A 360 15.30 -2.55 2.97
N ASP A 361 14.97 -2.52 1.69
CA ASP A 361 14.48 -3.67 0.93
C ASP A 361 15.53 -4.08 -0.12
N LEU A 362 15.85 -5.38 -0.16
CA LEU A 362 16.80 -5.95 -1.11
C LEU A 362 16.08 -6.36 -2.40
N ALA A 363 16.68 -6.07 -3.53
CA ALA A 363 16.23 -6.54 -4.83
C ALA A 363 17.38 -7.07 -5.67
N ARG A 364 17.04 -7.96 -6.60
CA ARG A 364 17.92 -8.42 -7.66
C ARG A 364 17.51 -7.80 -8.98
N ARG A 365 18.44 -7.21 -9.69
CA ARG A 365 18.27 -6.72 -11.06
C ARG A 365 18.71 -7.82 -12.04
N ALA A 366 17.86 -8.14 -13.02
CA ALA A 366 18.19 -9.05 -14.12
C ALA A 366 18.78 -8.29 -15.32
N ASP A 367 19.34 -9.03 -16.29
CA ASP A 367 19.95 -8.47 -17.52
C ASP A 367 18.98 -7.62 -18.34
N ASP A 368 17.68 -7.95 -18.31
CA ASP A 368 16.62 -7.24 -19.02
C ASP A 368 16.06 -6.04 -18.25
N GLY A 369 16.67 -5.69 -17.10
CA GLY A 369 16.34 -4.54 -16.28
C GLY A 369 15.13 -4.73 -15.35
N PHE A 370 14.51 -5.91 -15.32
CA PHE A 370 13.48 -6.23 -14.32
C PHE A 370 14.09 -6.37 -12.93
N LEU A 371 13.34 -5.90 -11.93
CA LEU A 371 13.70 -6.02 -10.52
C LEU A 371 12.84 -7.09 -9.85
N TYR A 372 13.49 -7.89 -9.03
CA TYR A 372 12.88 -8.97 -8.26
C TYR A 372 13.09 -8.68 -6.79
N PHE A 373 12.01 -8.59 -6.03
CA PHE A 373 12.11 -8.43 -4.58
C PHE A 373 12.75 -9.67 -3.96
N VAL A 374 13.79 -9.47 -3.17
CA VAL A 374 14.50 -10.56 -2.48
C VAL A 374 13.98 -10.69 -1.06
N ASP A 375 14.15 -9.65 -0.25
CA ASP A 375 13.69 -9.59 1.14
C ASP A 375 13.87 -8.19 1.73
N ARG A 376 13.45 -8.02 2.98
CA ARG A 376 13.89 -6.87 3.80
C ARG A 376 15.23 -7.17 4.41
N SER A 377 16.12 -6.20 4.43
CA SER A 377 17.45 -6.34 5.05
C SER A 377 17.37 -6.85 6.49
N LYS A 378 16.36 -6.43 7.25
CA LYS A 378 16.10 -6.85 8.63
C LYS A 378 15.37 -8.20 8.80
N ASP A 379 14.78 -8.72 7.72
CA ASP A 379 14.07 -10.01 7.73
C ASP A 379 14.93 -11.14 7.14
N MET A 380 16.15 -10.81 6.67
CA MET A 380 17.15 -11.79 6.28
C MET A 380 17.52 -12.64 7.50
N ILE A 381 17.48 -13.96 7.32
CA ILE A 381 17.79 -14.93 8.35
C ILE A 381 19.29 -15.21 8.31
N LYS A 382 19.99 -14.99 9.41
CA LYS A 382 21.43 -15.25 9.55
C LYS A 382 21.65 -16.70 9.96
N ARG A 383 22.02 -17.56 9.04
CA ARG A 383 22.22 -18.96 9.34
C ARG A 383 23.64 -19.42 9.03
N ALA A 384 24.41 -19.72 10.07
CA ALA A 384 25.78 -20.24 9.96
C ALA A 384 26.69 -19.36 9.09
N GLY A 385 26.59 -18.03 9.24
CA GLY A 385 27.37 -17.05 8.48
C GLY A 385 26.79 -16.70 7.10
N GLU A 386 25.69 -17.36 6.67
CA GLU A 386 25.02 -17.09 5.41
C GLU A 386 23.75 -16.24 5.63
N ASN A 387 23.51 -15.30 4.73
CA ASN A 387 22.28 -14.52 4.69
C ASN A 387 21.23 -15.26 3.84
N VAL A 388 20.18 -15.75 4.48
CA VAL A 388 19.11 -16.51 3.84
C VAL A 388 17.87 -15.65 3.69
N SER A 389 17.36 -15.52 2.48
CA SER A 389 16.11 -14.81 2.21
C SER A 389 14.91 -15.61 2.73
N ALA A 390 14.16 -15.03 3.65
CA ALA A 390 12.86 -15.56 4.07
C ALA A 390 11.89 -15.65 2.89
N GLY A 391 11.89 -14.63 2.01
CA GLY A 391 11.02 -14.58 0.84
C GLY A 391 11.27 -15.71 -0.18
N GLU A 392 12.53 -16.17 -0.34
CA GLU A 392 12.84 -17.31 -1.19
C GLU A 392 12.21 -18.61 -0.64
N ILE A 393 12.31 -18.80 0.66
CA ILE A 393 11.72 -19.97 1.33
C ILE A 393 10.20 -19.93 1.28
N GLU A 394 9.61 -18.77 1.57
CA GLU A 394 8.16 -18.54 1.53
C GLU A 394 7.59 -18.82 0.14
N ARG A 395 8.29 -18.40 -0.93
CA ARG A 395 7.89 -18.68 -2.31
C ARG A 395 7.92 -20.18 -2.60
N VAL A 396 9.02 -20.87 -2.28
CA VAL A 396 9.15 -22.32 -2.53
C VAL A 396 8.10 -23.13 -1.76
N ALA A 397 7.84 -22.79 -0.51
CA ALA A 397 6.79 -23.41 0.28
C ALA A 397 5.39 -23.09 -0.25
N GLY A 398 5.16 -21.85 -0.67
CA GLY A 398 3.89 -21.37 -1.25
C GLY A 398 3.52 -22.04 -2.58
N ASP A 399 4.51 -22.54 -3.34
CA ASP A 399 4.29 -23.31 -4.56
C ASP A 399 3.75 -24.75 -4.29
N HIS A 400 3.73 -25.19 -3.03
CA HIS A 400 3.13 -26.49 -2.69
C HIS A 400 1.59 -26.41 -2.78
N PRO A 401 0.92 -27.38 -3.47
CA PRO A 401 -0.53 -27.31 -3.75
C PRO A 401 -1.41 -27.18 -2.50
N ALA A 402 -1.02 -27.78 -1.38
CA ALA A 402 -1.78 -27.75 -0.12
C ALA A 402 -1.56 -26.45 0.70
N VAL A 403 -0.54 -25.66 0.38
CA VAL A 403 -0.19 -24.47 1.14
C VAL A 403 -1.01 -23.28 0.66
N ALA A 404 -1.68 -22.61 1.60
CA ALA A 404 -2.37 -21.34 1.34
C ALA A 404 -1.40 -20.16 1.44
N GLU A 405 -0.58 -20.14 2.49
CA GLU A 405 0.44 -19.12 2.72
C GLU A 405 1.50 -19.65 3.69
N SER A 406 2.75 -19.22 3.50
CA SER A 406 3.85 -19.53 4.40
C SER A 406 4.66 -18.30 4.72
N VAL A 407 5.19 -18.23 5.92
CA VAL A 407 6.08 -17.17 6.41
C VAL A 407 7.30 -17.80 7.06
N ALA A 408 8.47 -17.44 6.57
CA ALA A 408 9.74 -17.88 7.15
C ALA A 408 10.26 -16.82 8.12
N ILE A 409 10.71 -17.27 9.29
CA ILE A 409 11.33 -16.42 10.31
C ILE A 409 12.59 -17.08 10.85
N GLY A 410 13.59 -16.25 11.15
CA GLY A 410 14.74 -16.66 11.94
C GLY A 410 14.39 -16.64 13.42
N VAL A 411 14.78 -17.71 14.13
CA VAL A 411 14.74 -17.78 15.59
C VAL A 411 16.14 -18.10 16.11
N PRO A 412 16.57 -17.55 17.24
CA PRO A 412 17.93 -17.78 17.76
C PRO A 412 18.26 -19.28 17.90
N ASP A 413 19.40 -19.68 17.39
CA ASP A 413 19.96 -21.05 17.47
C ASP A 413 21.38 -20.99 18.01
N ALA A 414 21.69 -21.81 19.03
CA ALA A 414 22.97 -21.78 19.73
C ALA A 414 24.19 -22.20 18.86
N ILE A 415 23.94 -22.91 17.73
CA ILE A 415 24.99 -23.42 16.85
C ILE A 415 25.04 -22.68 15.51
N ARG A 416 23.89 -22.22 15.02
CA ARG A 416 23.71 -21.71 13.64
C ARG A 416 23.35 -20.24 13.56
N ASP A 417 23.53 -19.46 14.61
CA ASP A 417 23.03 -18.10 14.81
C ASP A 417 21.50 -18.08 14.82
N GLU A 418 20.85 -18.47 13.72
CA GLU A 418 19.40 -18.60 13.61
C GLU A 418 18.98 -19.93 12.96
N ALA A 419 17.93 -20.54 13.50
CA ALA A 419 17.19 -21.62 12.85
C ALA A 419 16.03 -21.04 12.05
N ILE A 420 15.74 -21.64 10.90
CA ILE A 420 14.63 -21.24 10.05
C ILE A 420 13.36 -21.95 10.48
N VAL A 421 12.33 -21.20 10.87
CA VAL A 421 11.00 -21.72 11.16
C VAL A 421 10.04 -21.27 10.06
N LEU A 422 9.33 -22.20 9.46
CA LEU A 422 8.31 -21.96 8.46
C LEU A 422 6.92 -22.06 9.10
N VAL A 423 6.22 -20.94 9.24
CA VAL A 423 4.85 -20.88 9.76
C VAL A 423 3.88 -20.89 8.59
N THR A 424 3.00 -21.89 8.52
CA THR A 424 2.23 -22.20 7.32
C THR A 424 0.73 -22.34 7.61
N THR A 425 -0.11 -21.80 6.73
CA THR A 425 -1.54 -22.08 6.69
C THR A 425 -1.85 -23.00 5.50
N LEU A 426 -2.78 -23.94 5.67
CA LEU A 426 -3.20 -24.86 4.61
C LEU A 426 -4.44 -24.35 3.87
N ARG A 427 -4.57 -24.76 2.62
CA ARG A 427 -5.80 -24.56 1.84
C ARG A 427 -6.94 -25.39 2.44
N PRO A 428 -8.17 -24.91 2.43
CA PRO A 428 -9.32 -25.66 2.94
C PRO A 428 -9.42 -27.06 2.33
N GLY A 429 -9.57 -28.08 3.20
CA GLY A 429 -9.72 -29.48 2.78
C GLY A 429 -8.42 -30.17 2.38
N HIS A 430 -7.26 -29.55 2.59
CA HIS A 430 -5.96 -30.17 2.36
C HIS A 430 -5.31 -30.56 3.69
N GLU A 431 -4.57 -31.66 3.65
CA GLU A 431 -3.71 -32.13 4.73
C GLU A 431 -2.26 -32.15 4.23
N LEU A 432 -1.33 -31.83 5.10
CA LEU A 432 0.11 -31.86 4.81
C LEU A 432 0.86 -32.01 6.11
N THR A 433 1.85 -32.90 6.12
CA THR A 433 2.72 -33.06 7.28
C THR A 433 3.92 -32.13 7.22
N ALA A 434 4.54 -31.86 8.37
CA ALA A 434 5.76 -31.05 8.43
C ALA A 434 6.88 -31.69 7.60
N ASP A 435 7.04 -33.00 7.70
CA ASP A 435 8.07 -33.76 6.98
C ASP A 435 7.88 -33.70 5.46
N ASP A 436 6.66 -33.76 4.96
CA ASP A 436 6.38 -33.65 3.52
C ASP A 436 6.71 -32.24 3.00
N LEU A 437 6.39 -31.17 3.77
CA LEU A 437 6.74 -29.82 3.38
C LEU A 437 8.23 -29.53 3.48
N LEU A 438 8.92 -30.10 4.46
CA LEU A 438 10.38 -30.05 4.56
C LEU A 438 11.04 -30.77 3.37
N ALA A 439 10.55 -31.95 3.00
CA ALA A 439 11.04 -32.72 1.84
C ALA A 439 10.80 -31.95 0.53
N TRP A 440 9.65 -31.29 0.40
CA TRP A 440 9.34 -30.39 -0.73
C TRP A 440 10.36 -29.26 -0.85
N CYS A 441 10.66 -28.60 0.27
CA CYS A 441 11.64 -27.52 0.33
C CYS A 441 13.06 -28.04 0.05
N ALA A 442 13.45 -29.19 0.62
CA ALA A 442 14.76 -29.77 0.43
C ALA A 442 15.05 -30.18 -1.03
N GLY A 443 14.02 -30.55 -1.79
CA GLY A 443 14.14 -30.84 -3.21
C GLY A 443 14.32 -29.61 -4.10
N ARG A 444 14.19 -28.38 -3.55
CA ARG A 444 14.13 -27.11 -4.32
C ARG A 444 15.02 -26.00 -3.78
N LEU A 445 15.52 -26.13 -2.56
CA LEU A 445 16.40 -25.17 -1.89
C LEU A 445 17.76 -25.79 -1.61
N SER A 446 18.80 -24.96 -1.54
CA SER A 446 20.10 -25.38 -1.01
C SER A 446 19.96 -25.79 0.44
N GLY A 447 20.73 -26.80 0.89
CA GLY A 447 20.56 -27.42 2.20
C GLY A 447 20.56 -26.46 3.39
N PHE A 448 21.37 -25.39 3.34
CA PHE A 448 21.39 -24.34 4.38
C PHE A 448 20.14 -23.45 4.39
N LYS A 449 19.34 -23.44 3.32
CA LYS A 449 18.07 -22.70 3.22
C LYS A 449 16.84 -23.51 3.61
N VAL A 450 16.99 -24.83 3.78
CA VAL A 450 15.87 -25.70 4.16
C VAL A 450 15.42 -25.36 5.58
N PRO A 451 14.11 -25.12 5.82
CA PRO A 451 13.62 -24.86 7.16
C PRO A 451 14.00 -25.93 8.14
N SER A 452 14.29 -25.57 9.38
CA SER A 452 14.53 -26.53 10.47
C SER A 452 13.21 -27.03 11.04
N PHE A 453 12.17 -26.25 10.98
CA PHE A 453 10.84 -26.53 11.54
C PHE A 453 9.73 -26.03 10.65
N VAL A 454 8.60 -26.73 10.67
CA VAL A 454 7.32 -26.28 10.10
C VAL A 454 6.28 -26.24 11.21
N VAL A 455 5.58 -25.12 11.33
CA VAL A 455 4.48 -24.93 12.27
C VAL A 455 3.22 -24.62 11.47
N PHE A 456 2.19 -25.44 11.62
CA PHE A 456 0.89 -25.14 11.01
C PHE A 456 0.02 -24.32 11.96
N VAL A 457 -0.62 -23.29 11.40
CA VAL A 457 -1.53 -22.39 12.13
C VAL A 457 -2.81 -22.17 11.32
N ASP A 458 -3.92 -21.90 12.00
CA ASP A 458 -5.19 -21.60 11.34
C ASP A 458 -5.18 -20.25 10.62
N ALA A 459 -4.45 -19.27 11.18
CA ALA A 459 -4.32 -17.93 10.61
C ALA A 459 -2.98 -17.29 11.00
N LEU A 460 -2.44 -16.45 10.09
CA LEU A 460 -1.26 -15.63 10.35
C LEU A 460 -1.68 -14.27 10.95
N PRO A 461 -0.98 -13.74 11.96
CA PRO A 461 -1.25 -12.41 12.52
C PRO A 461 -0.95 -11.34 11.47
N ARG A 462 -1.89 -10.37 11.32
CA ARG A 462 -1.80 -9.37 10.25
C ARG A 462 -1.97 -7.96 10.75
N THR A 463 -1.37 -7.04 10.01
CA THR A 463 -1.71 -5.63 10.08
C THR A 463 -3.07 -5.38 9.42
N SER A 464 -3.64 -4.18 9.63
CA SER A 464 -4.89 -3.73 8.99
C SER A 464 -4.87 -3.73 7.45
N VAL A 465 -3.67 -3.75 6.86
CA VAL A 465 -3.46 -3.86 5.40
C VAL A 465 -3.11 -5.28 4.94
N GLY A 466 -3.27 -6.26 5.82
CA GLY A 466 -3.05 -7.67 5.48
C GLY A 466 -1.57 -8.11 5.49
N LYS A 467 -0.61 -7.25 5.86
CA LYS A 467 0.80 -7.66 6.03
C LYS A 467 0.95 -8.55 7.26
N VAL A 468 1.73 -9.64 7.14
CA VAL A 468 2.00 -10.52 8.28
C VAL A 468 2.90 -9.82 9.30
N ARG A 469 2.56 -9.96 10.59
CA ARG A 469 3.34 -9.42 11.72
C ARG A 469 4.42 -10.43 12.14
N LYS A 470 5.54 -10.50 11.42
CA LYS A 470 6.64 -11.45 11.72
C LYS A 470 7.16 -11.33 13.15
N ALA A 471 7.20 -10.14 13.72
CA ALA A 471 7.65 -9.93 15.10
C ALA A 471 6.72 -10.60 16.13
N GLU A 472 5.39 -10.58 15.89
CA GLU A 472 4.41 -11.26 16.72
C GLU A 472 4.54 -12.78 16.61
N LEU A 473 4.80 -13.30 15.39
CA LEU A 473 5.11 -14.73 15.20
C LEU A 473 6.37 -15.14 15.95
N ARG A 474 7.46 -14.34 15.86
CA ARG A 474 8.70 -14.65 16.62
C ARG A 474 8.46 -14.67 18.13
N ALA A 475 7.68 -13.73 18.66
CA ALA A 475 7.37 -13.65 20.09
C ALA A 475 6.44 -14.78 20.58
N GLY A 476 5.52 -15.24 19.72
CA GLY A 476 4.55 -16.29 20.05
C GLY A 476 5.07 -17.70 19.91
N LEU A 477 6.20 -17.92 19.24
CA LEU A 477 6.83 -19.21 19.16
C LEU A 477 7.63 -19.48 20.45
N GLU A 478 7.14 -20.38 21.28
CA GLU A 478 7.90 -20.89 22.42
C GLU A 478 9.10 -21.69 21.89
N ILE A 479 10.26 -21.00 21.79
CA ILE A 479 11.53 -21.59 21.30
C ILE A 479 11.89 -22.87 22.06
N GLY A 480 11.54 -22.96 23.35
CA GLY A 480 11.74 -24.15 24.17
C GLY A 480 10.93 -25.38 23.70
N ALA A 481 9.72 -25.21 23.20
CA ALA A 481 8.89 -26.28 22.68
C ALA A 481 9.42 -26.81 21.33
N LEU A 482 9.98 -25.92 20.48
CA LEU A 482 10.62 -26.32 19.22
C LEU A 482 11.97 -26.99 19.42
N GLN A 483 12.72 -26.59 20.44
CA GLN A 483 14.01 -27.21 20.78
C GLN A 483 13.85 -28.60 21.38
N THR A 484 12.73 -28.93 22.04
CA THR A 484 12.44 -30.25 22.57
C THR A 484 12.16 -31.30 21.48
N GLN A 485 11.90 -30.88 20.25
CA GLN A 485 11.77 -31.77 19.08
C GLN A 485 13.09 -32.04 18.36
N LEU A 486 14.20 -31.45 18.82
CA LEU A 486 15.55 -31.64 18.27
C LEU A 486 16.43 -32.58 19.11
N GLY A 487 15.93 -33.04 20.25
CA GLY A 487 16.66 -33.96 21.16
C GLY A 487 16.50 -35.41 20.85
#